data_d4dc066bee88166cddfb85dd3b75829c
#
_entry.id   d4dc066bee88166cddfb85dd3b75829c
#
_cell.length_a   1.000
_cell.length_b   1.000
_cell.length_c   1.000
_cell.angle_alpha   90.00
_cell.angle_beta   90.00
_cell.angle_gamma   90.00
#
_symmetry.space_group_name_H-M   'P 1'
#
loop_
_entity.id
_entity.type
_entity.pdbx_description
1 polymer ?
#
loop_
_entity_poly.entity_id
_entity_poly.type
_entity_poly.pdbx_seq_one_letter_code
_entity_poly.pdbx_strand_id
1 'polypeptide(L)'
;MSRTYLQINSSDNLLVALQDLKKGTVVNHEGNEITLQDDIAAKHKFTTEAIAKDGNAYMYGVLVGHASQDIPKGGLIHTFNLHHASQDFAGKQKEYTWTSPDVSKFKNRTFNGYHRADGQVGTQNYWLVIPLVFCENRNIELLKNAFIQGLGFQKNDSVTEQVIHLRKQFEAGKTLSLGSSSNEAIIAKSPLFPNVDGIKFLTHESGCGENKDDSENLCSLLAGYCVNPNVGGISILSLGCQHSQIEVFKQRLQAKDSNFQKPIHFFEQQQDEGSGVENLLNDVIIKTFEGLIEINKIERKPAPLSALRLGVKCGGSDGFSGISANPAIGHTADLLVGLGGTVMIAEFPELCGVEQELQNRSVTTEVADNFGKMMREYAKRAAAVGAGFDMNPSPGNIKDGLITDAIKSAGAAKKAGSSPIVDALGYGQYATQKGLNLVCTPGNDVLATTGMAGAGATVQLFTTGLGTPTGNPISPMVKISTNTRLAEKLPEIIDIDCGPIIRGEKSVEEMGEEVLEYVIKLASGEITTKAMDLGQDDFMFWRRGVSL
;
A
#
# COMPACT_ATOMS: atom_id res chain seq x y z
N MET A 1 8.01 -30.93 16.80
CA MET A 1 6.61 -30.65 17.19
C MET A 1 6.26 -29.29 16.60
N SER A 2 5.13 -29.14 15.91
CA SER A 2 4.69 -27.83 15.41
C SER A 2 4.45 -26.89 16.58
N ARG A 3 4.92 -25.66 16.45
CA ARG A 3 4.75 -24.61 17.46
C ARG A 3 3.27 -24.25 17.54
N THR A 4 2.66 -24.33 18.71
CA THR A 4 1.21 -24.13 18.89
C THR A 4 0.85 -22.70 19.31
N TYR A 5 1.82 -21.95 19.84
CA TYR A 5 1.69 -20.56 20.25
C TYR A 5 3.01 -19.80 20.04
N LEU A 6 2.95 -18.47 20.15
CA LEU A 6 4.09 -17.57 19.99
C LEU A 6 4.01 -16.43 21.02
N GLN A 7 5.12 -16.15 21.73
CA GLN A 7 5.41 -14.87 22.37
C GLN A 7 6.23 -14.02 21.38
N ILE A 8 5.86 -12.76 21.19
CA ILE A 8 6.49 -11.90 20.18
C ILE A 8 7.67 -11.13 20.77
N ASN A 9 7.51 -10.63 21.99
CA ASN A 9 8.55 -9.93 22.74
C ASN A 9 8.63 -10.54 24.16
N SER A 10 9.83 -10.61 24.71
CA SER A 10 10.05 -11.19 26.05
C SER A 10 9.33 -10.44 27.18
N SER A 11 8.95 -9.18 26.96
CA SER A 11 8.17 -8.39 27.93
C SER A 11 6.65 -8.56 27.78
N ASP A 12 6.18 -9.34 26.79
CA ASP A 12 4.75 -9.54 26.55
C ASP A 12 4.14 -10.46 27.62
N ASN A 13 2.98 -10.08 28.14
CA ASN A 13 2.16 -10.95 28.98
C ASN A 13 1.00 -11.59 28.20
N LEU A 14 1.02 -11.46 26.87
CA LEU A 14 0.10 -12.10 25.93
C LEU A 14 0.84 -13.06 24.99
N LEU A 15 0.24 -14.23 24.74
CA LEU A 15 0.67 -15.20 23.74
C LEU A 15 -0.35 -15.28 22.61
N VAL A 16 0.13 -15.52 21.38
CA VAL A 16 -0.72 -15.72 20.19
C VAL A 16 -0.88 -17.21 19.91
N ALA A 17 -2.10 -17.70 19.78
CA ALA A 17 -2.38 -19.05 19.33
C ALA A 17 -2.12 -19.17 17.81
N LEU A 18 -1.26 -20.11 17.40
CA LEU A 18 -0.94 -20.39 16.00
C LEU A 18 -1.91 -21.39 15.36
N GLN A 19 -2.68 -22.08 16.17
CA GLN A 19 -3.75 -23.01 15.81
C GLN A 19 -4.87 -22.95 16.86
N ASP A 20 -6.00 -23.58 16.59
CA ASP A 20 -7.09 -23.68 17.57
C ASP A 20 -6.63 -24.51 18.77
N LEU A 21 -6.82 -23.99 19.96
CA LEU A 21 -6.48 -24.61 21.23
C LEU A 21 -7.73 -24.75 22.08
N LYS A 22 -7.93 -25.92 22.69
CA LYS A 22 -9.12 -26.21 23.51
C LYS A 22 -8.93 -25.79 24.94
N LYS A 23 -10.01 -25.39 25.63
CA LYS A 23 -10.07 -25.20 27.06
C LYS A 23 -9.49 -26.42 27.77
N GLY A 24 -8.70 -26.21 28.83
CA GLY A 24 -8.00 -27.24 29.58
C GLY A 24 -6.70 -27.72 28.93
N THR A 25 -6.35 -27.26 27.72
CA THR A 25 -5.02 -27.52 27.14
C THR A 25 -3.95 -26.90 28.04
N VAL A 26 -2.91 -27.67 28.36
CA VAL A 26 -1.75 -27.19 29.13
C VAL A 26 -0.65 -26.84 28.12
N VAL A 27 -0.20 -25.58 28.13
CA VAL A 27 0.96 -25.10 27.36
C VAL A 27 2.12 -24.84 28.32
N ASN A 28 3.34 -25.24 27.94
CA ASN A 28 4.54 -24.96 28.73
C ASN A 28 5.26 -23.75 28.12
N HIS A 29 5.28 -22.65 28.86
CA HIS A 29 5.92 -21.43 28.45
C HIS A 29 7.02 -21.05 29.45
N GLU A 30 8.28 -21.03 29.01
CA GLU A 30 9.46 -20.71 29.82
C GLU A 30 9.54 -21.54 31.16
N GLY A 31 9.16 -22.81 31.07
CA GLY A 31 9.14 -23.71 32.24
C GLY A 31 7.91 -23.57 33.11
N ASN A 32 6.98 -22.66 32.81
CA ASN A 32 5.73 -22.49 33.52
C ASN A 32 4.56 -23.13 32.76
N GLU A 33 3.78 -23.95 33.48
CA GLU A 33 2.54 -24.48 32.90
C GLU A 33 1.44 -23.42 32.93
N ILE A 34 0.74 -23.30 31.79
CA ILE A 34 -0.43 -22.44 31.60
C ILE A 34 -1.58 -23.32 31.13
N THR A 35 -2.60 -23.46 31.97
CA THR A 35 -3.83 -24.17 31.62
C THR A 35 -4.82 -23.19 31.02
N LEU A 36 -5.24 -23.41 29.77
CA LEU A 36 -6.18 -22.52 29.06
C LEU A 36 -7.56 -22.58 29.75
N GLN A 37 -8.10 -21.40 30.02
CA GLN A 37 -9.40 -21.24 30.70
C GLN A 37 -10.57 -21.22 29.69
N ASP A 38 -10.29 -21.00 28.39
CA ASP A 38 -11.25 -20.87 27.31
C ASP A 38 -10.78 -21.66 26.10
N ASP A 39 -11.67 -21.87 25.12
CA ASP A 39 -11.28 -22.23 23.74
C ASP A 39 -10.62 -21.01 23.09
N ILE A 40 -9.39 -21.16 22.59
CA ILE A 40 -8.64 -20.10 21.94
C ILE A 40 -8.52 -20.43 20.45
N ALA A 41 -9.21 -19.67 19.63
CA ALA A 41 -9.08 -19.81 18.17
C ALA A 41 -7.69 -19.36 17.68
N ALA A 42 -7.21 -19.93 16.60
CA ALA A 42 -6.01 -19.44 15.91
C ALA A 42 -6.08 -17.93 15.72
N LYS A 43 -4.91 -17.24 15.81
CA LYS A 43 -4.77 -15.77 15.76
C LYS A 43 -5.19 -15.02 17.02
N HIS A 44 -6.00 -15.63 17.92
CA HIS A 44 -6.40 -15.01 19.18
C HIS A 44 -5.30 -15.11 20.24
N LYS A 45 -5.46 -14.36 21.33
CA LYS A 45 -4.47 -14.20 22.39
C LYS A 45 -4.99 -14.72 23.70
N PHE A 46 -4.05 -15.18 24.53
CA PHE A 46 -4.31 -15.59 25.90
C PHE A 46 -3.18 -15.11 26.83
N THR A 47 -3.45 -14.99 28.10
CA THR A 47 -2.54 -14.41 29.09
C THR A 47 -1.50 -15.41 29.60
N THR A 48 -0.27 -14.94 29.87
CA THR A 48 0.79 -15.73 30.56
C THR A 48 0.61 -15.73 32.06
N GLU A 49 -0.07 -14.72 32.60
CA GLU A 49 -0.31 -14.49 34.04
C GLU A 49 -1.72 -13.95 34.26
N ALA A 50 -2.18 -13.86 35.49
CA ALA A 50 -3.44 -13.21 35.77
C ALA A 50 -3.28 -11.68 35.66
N ILE A 51 -4.24 -11.02 35.01
CA ILE A 51 -4.29 -9.55 34.86
C ILE A 51 -5.51 -9.08 35.66
N ALA A 52 -5.27 -8.28 36.70
CA ALA A 52 -6.36 -7.68 37.47
C ALA A 52 -7.10 -6.61 36.63
N LYS A 53 -8.33 -6.31 37.02
CA LYS A 53 -9.06 -5.17 36.44
C LYS A 53 -8.19 -3.89 36.48
N ASP A 54 -8.23 -3.13 35.41
CA ASP A 54 -7.40 -1.94 35.13
C ASP A 54 -5.89 -2.25 34.97
N GLY A 55 -5.49 -3.53 35.03
CA GLY A 55 -4.12 -3.98 34.76
C GLY A 55 -3.75 -3.91 33.28
N ASN A 56 -2.44 -3.84 33.02
CA ASN A 56 -1.87 -3.63 31.70
C ASN A 56 -1.70 -4.94 30.91
N ALA A 57 -2.08 -4.90 29.64
CA ALA A 57 -1.75 -5.93 28.67
C ALA A 57 -0.65 -5.43 27.73
N TYR A 58 0.41 -6.24 27.57
CA TYR A 58 1.56 -5.95 26.72
C TYR A 58 1.68 -6.96 25.58
N MET A 59 1.93 -6.44 24.36
CA MET A 59 2.20 -7.24 23.17
C MET A 59 3.13 -6.45 22.24
N TYR A 60 4.03 -7.12 21.54
CA TYR A 60 5.09 -6.48 20.73
C TYR A 60 6.05 -5.58 21.54
N GLY A 61 6.09 -5.73 22.86
CA GLY A 61 6.87 -4.90 23.77
C GLY A 61 6.23 -3.54 24.09
N VAL A 62 4.96 -3.32 23.73
CA VAL A 62 4.22 -2.07 23.99
C VAL A 62 2.92 -2.34 24.73
N LEU A 63 2.39 -1.32 25.41
CA LEU A 63 1.06 -1.35 26.03
C LEU A 63 0.00 -1.41 24.92
N VAL A 64 -0.88 -2.43 25.00
CA VAL A 64 -1.92 -2.64 23.99
C VAL A 64 -3.34 -2.55 24.54
N GLY A 65 -3.50 -2.45 25.85
CA GLY A 65 -4.81 -2.28 26.47
C GLY A 65 -4.78 -2.38 27.99
N HIS A 66 -5.91 -2.00 28.61
CA HIS A 66 -6.21 -2.21 30.01
C HIS A 66 -7.33 -3.24 30.17
N ALA A 67 -7.19 -4.17 31.11
CA ALA A 67 -8.22 -5.15 31.42
C ALA A 67 -9.46 -4.45 32.00
N SER A 68 -10.65 -4.71 31.45
CA SER A 68 -11.91 -4.16 31.97
C SER A 68 -12.49 -4.95 33.15
N GLN A 69 -11.95 -6.15 33.37
CA GLN A 69 -12.28 -7.06 34.46
C GLN A 69 -11.07 -7.96 34.77
N ASP A 70 -11.10 -8.71 35.85
CA ASP A 70 -10.05 -9.68 36.14
C ASP A 70 -9.99 -10.74 35.03
N ILE A 71 -8.78 -11.00 34.52
CA ILE A 71 -8.49 -12.01 33.49
C ILE A 71 -7.57 -13.05 34.13
N PRO A 72 -7.98 -14.32 34.23
CA PRO A 72 -7.15 -15.36 34.82
C PRO A 72 -5.95 -15.72 33.95
N LYS A 73 -4.90 -16.32 34.51
CA LYS A 73 -3.80 -16.93 33.76
C LYS A 73 -4.36 -17.98 32.78
N GLY A 74 -3.97 -17.88 31.48
CA GLY A 74 -4.50 -18.72 30.42
C GLY A 74 -5.89 -18.27 29.89
N GLY A 75 -6.38 -17.10 30.31
CA GLY A 75 -7.67 -16.54 29.86
C GLY A 75 -7.58 -15.92 28.46
N LEU A 76 -8.65 -16.08 27.72
CA LEU A 76 -8.81 -15.46 26.39
C LEU A 76 -8.82 -13.93 26.51
N ILE A 77 -8.11 -13.26 25.62
CA ILE A 77 -8.17 -11.80 25.43
C ILE A 77 -9.15 -11.47 24.31
N HIS A 78 -10.15 -10.63 24.61
CA HIS A 78 -11.16 -10.20 23.68
C HIS A 78 -11.71 -8.80 24.02
N THR A 79 -12.51 -8.21 23.14
CA THR A 79 -13.11 -6.86 23.32
C THR A 79 -14.01 -6.73 24.56
N PHE A 80 -14.52 -7.83 25.12
CA PHE A 80 -15.33 -7.81 26.34
C PHE A 80 -14.49 -7.68 27.63
N ASN A 81 -13.18 -7.95 27.58
CA ASN A 81 -12.32 -7.91 28.76
C ASN A 81 -11.03 -7.08 28.59
N LEU A 82 -10.82 -6.48 27.41
CA LEU A 82 -9.69 -5.59 27.14
C LEU A 82 -10.17 -4.34 26.39
N HIS A 83 -9.85 -3.15 26.93
CA HIS A 83 -10.03 -1.88 26.26
C HIS A 83 -8.71 -1.36 25.70
N HIS A 84 -8.78 -0.61 24.59
CA HIS A 84 -7.62 0.04 23.99
C HIS A 84 -6.90 0.95 25.00
N ALA A 85 -5.59 0.86 25.03
CA ALA A 85 -4.71 1.83 25.71
C ALA A 85 -3.40 1.92 24.94
N SER A 86 -2.81 3.10 24.92
CA SER A 86 -1.51 3.37 24.31
C SER A 86 -0.71 4.32 25.21
N GLN A 87 0.60 4.30 25.06
CA GLN A 87 1.48 5.25 25.77
C GLN A 87 1.48 6.60 25.06
N ASP A 88 1.56 7.68 25.85
CA ASP A 88 1.82 9.02 25.30
C ASP A 88 3.22 9.10 24.70
N PHE A 89 3.40 10.03 23.75
CA PHE A 89 4.67 10.29 23.08
C PHE A 89 5.07 11.76 23.22
N ALA A 90 6.38 12.01 23.40
CA ALA A 90 6.92 13.32 23.77
C ALA A 90 8.19 13.73 22.99
N GLY A 91 8.27 13.35 21.71
CA GLY A 91 9.44 13.63 20.87
C GLY A 91 10.56 12.59 21.04
N LYS A 92 11.71 12.84 20.41
CA LYS A 92 12.88 11.95 20.49
C LYS A 92 13.49 12.01 21.90
N GLN A 93 13.47 10.89 22.62
CA GLN A 93 13.92 10.79 24.00
C GLN A 93 15.29 10.08 24.15
N LYS A 94 15.70 9.32 23.14
CA LYS A 94 16.97 8.57 23.17
C LYS A 94 17.58 8.47 21.78
N GLU A 95 18.90 8.31 21.75
CA GLU A 95 19.59 7.96 20.51
C GLU A 95 19.26 6.53 20.10
N TYR A 96 19.13 6.34 18.78
CA TYR A 96 18.85 5.06 18.18
C TYR A 96 20.04 4.56 17.37
N THR A 97 20.58 3.44 17.76
CA THR A 97 21.63 2.76 17.00
C THR A 97 21.03 1.61 16.22
N TRP A 98 21.17 1.67 14.91
CA TRP A 98 20.68 0.63 14.01
C TRP A 98 21.80 -0.26 13.52
N THR A 99 21.58 -1.57 13.59
CA THR A 99 22.45 -2.56 12.94
C THR A 99 21.76 -3.02 11.67
N SER A 100 22.33 -2.65 10.52
CA SER A 100 21.84 -3.12 9.22
C SER A 100 21.91 -4.65 9.13
N PRO A 101 20.91 -5.31 8.53
CA PRO A 101 21.05 -6.72 8.18
C PRO A 101 22.23 -6.92 7.20
N ASP A 102 22.69 -8.16 7.09
CA ASP A 102 23.70 -8.50 6.07
C ASP A 102 23.12 -8.38 4.67
N VAL A 103 23.62 -7.43 3.90
CA VAL A 103 23.20 -7.17 2.52
C VAL A 103 24.16 -7.76 1.48
N SER A 104 25.17 -8.53 1.89
CA SER A 104 26.24 -9.05 1.02
C SER A 104 25.70 -9.80 -0.20
N LYS A 105 24.63 -10.59 -0.03
CA LYS A 105 23.93 -11.33 -1.09
C LYS A 105 23.38 -10.42 -2.20
N PHE A 106 22.99 -9.19 -1.86
CA PHE A 106 22.30 -8.26 -2.77
C PHE A 106 23.19 -7.07 -3.20
N LYS A 107 24.33 -6.86 -2.57
CA LYS A 107 25.17 -5.67 -2.73
C LYS A 107 25.54 -5.36 -4.18
N ASN A 108 25.78 -6.39 -4.99
CA ASN A 108 26.18 -6.25 -6.39
C ASN A 108 25.05 -6.61 -7.38
N ARG A 109 23.83 -6.82 -6.87
CA ARG A 109 22.66 -7.11 -7.69
C ARG A 109 22.13 -5.81 -8.31
N THR A 110 21.61 -5.93 -9.52
CA THR A 110 20.96 -4.87 -10.26
C THR A 110 19.56 -5.33 -10.70
N PHE A 111 18.71 -4.37 -11.03
CA PHE A 111 17.48 -4.60 -11.79
C PHE A 111 17.55 -3.84 -13.12
N ASN A 112 16.81 -4.30 -14.12
CA ASN A 112 16.72 -3.63 -15.41
C ASN A 112 15.57 -2.61 -15.39
N GLY A 113 15.88 -1.32 -15.22
CA GLY A 113 14.90 -0.25 -15.11
C GLY A 113 15.01 0.81 -16.18
N TYR A 114 14.05 1.73 -16.20
CA TYR A 114 13.97 2.86 -17.12
C TYR A 114 14.64 4.08 -16.48
N HIS A 115 15.81 4.47 -16.98
CA HIS A 115 16.55 5.64 -16.49
C HIS A 115 15.88 6.93 -16.95
N ARG A 116 15.65 7.86 -16.02
CA ARG A 116 15.06 9.17 -16.28
C ARG A 116 16.13 10.26 -16.26
N ALA A 117 15.81 11.39 -16.91
CA ALA A 117 16.75 12.52 -17.01
C ALA A 117 17.10 13.14 -15.65
N ASP A 118 16.23 13.04 -14.66
CA ASP A 118 16.43 13.48 -13.27
C ASP A 118 17.28 12.51 -12.42
N GLY A 119 17.79 11.43 -13.03
CA GLY A 119 18.58 10.41 -12.36
C GLY A 119 17.79 9.34 -11.59
N GLN A 120 16.47 9.43 -11.53
CA GLN A 120 15.62 8.37 -10.98
C GLN A 120 15.50 7.19 -11.96
N VAL A 121 15.12 6.03 -11.45
CA VAL A 121 14.93 4.82 -12.28
C VAL A 121 13.56 4.23 -12.03
N GLY A 122 12.77 4.13 -13.09
CA GLY A 122 11.46 3.48 -13.06
C GLY A 122 11.56 1.96 -13.19
N THR A 123 10.67 1.26 -12.53
CA THR A 123 10.45 -0.19 -12.72
C THR A 123 9.46 -0.46 -13.85
N GLN A 124 8.78 0.59 -14.31
CA GLN A 124 7.81 0.60 -15.41
C GLN A 124 8.00 1.84 -16.28
N ASN A 125 7.37 1.85 -17.46
CA ASN A 125 7.36 2.97 -18.40
C ASN A 125 5.92 3.23 -18.89
N TYR A 126 5.13 3.93 -18.05
CA TYR A 126 3.73 4.22 -18.34
C TYR A 126 3.55 5.60 -19.00
N TRP A 127 2.57 5.70 -19.89
CA TRP A 127 1.94 6.97 -20.22
C TRP A 127 0.76 7.20 -19.29
N LEU A 128 0.65 8.41 -18.72
CA LEU A 128 -0.37 8.74 -17.73
C LEU A 128 -1.34 9.79 -18.27
N VAL A 129 -2.64 9.54 -18.20
CA VAL A 129 -3.71 10.46 -18.59
C VAL A 129 -4.48 10.87 -17.33
N ILE A 130 -4.49 12.18 -17.03
CA ILE A 130 -4.98 12.71 -15.75
C ILE A 130 -6.01 13.81 -16.00
N PRO A 131 -7.18 13.80 -15.33
CA PRO A 131 -8.05 14.97 -15.23
C PRO A 131 -7.60 15.85 -14.06
N LEU A 132 -7.64 17.19 -14.20
CA LEU A 132 -7.50 18.10 -13.07
C LEU A 132 -8.82 18.31 -12.33
N VAL A 133 -9.94 17.87 -12.91
CA VAL A 133 -11.27 18.00 -12.32
C VAL A 133 -12.15 16.82 -12.74
N PHE A 134 -13.03 16.37 -11.84
CA PHE A 134 -13.91 15.23 -12.06
C PHE A 134 -14.86 15.40 -13.27
N CYS A 135 -15.13 16.63 -13.72
CA CYS A 135 -15.95 16.89 -14.91
C CYS A 135 -15.35 16.26 -16.18
N GLU A 136 -14.04 16.05 -16.20
CA GLU A 136 -13.33 15.40 -17.32
C GLU A 136 -13.34 13.86 -17.25
N ASN A 137 -13.86 13.24 -16.18
CA ASN A 137 -13.84 11.78 -16.03
C ASN A 137 -14.47 11.05 -17.21
N ARG A 138 -15.58 11.58 -17.78
CA ARG A 138 -16.19 10.97 -18.97
C ARG A 138 -15.25 10.97 -20.17
N ASN A 139 -14.52 12.04 -20.39
CA ASN A 139 -13.55 12.14 -21.48
C ASN A 139 -12.38 11.19 -21.25
N ILE A 140 -11.91 11.06 -20.00
CA ILE A 140 -10.90 10.05 -19.59
C ILE A 140 -11.37 8.64 -19.90
N GLU A 141 -12.61 8.25 -19.56
CA GLU A 141 -13.13 6.90 -19.84
C GLU A 141 -13.30 6.63 -21.35
N LEU A 142 -13.67 7.63 -22.15
CA LEU A 142 -13.71 7.49 -23.61
C LEU A 142 -12.32 7.23 -24.18
N LEU A 143 -11.32 8.01 -23.76
CA LEU A 143 -9.92 7.84 -24.16
C LEU A 143 -9.37 6.49 -23.72
N LYS A 144 -9.63 6.06 -22.47
CA LYS A 144 -9.25 4.76 -21.94
C LYS A 144 -9.75 3.62 -22.82
N ASN A 145 -11.03 3.61 -23.12
CA ASN A 145 -11.62 2.58 -23.98
C ASN A 145 -11.00 2.58 -25.37
N ALA A 146 -10.80 3.76 -25.98
CA ALA A 146 -10.21 3.88 -27.30
C ALA A 146 -8.75 3.38 -27.36
N PHE A 147 -7.89 3.81 -26.42
CA PHE A 147 -6.49 3.41 -26.40
C PHE A 147 -6.28 1.95 -26.02
N ILE A 148 -7.01 1.43 -25.01
CA ILE A 148 -6.88 0.03 -24.58
C ILE A 148 -7.29 -0.91 -25.70
N GLN A 149 -8.41 -0.63 -26.39
CA GLN A 149 -8.87 -1.45 -27.51
C GLN A 149 -7.98 -1.27 -28.75
N GLY A 150 -7.67 -0.02 -29.11
CA GLY A 150 -6.93 0.34 -30.33
C GLY A 150 -5.47 -0.15 -30.31
N LEU A 151 -4.81 -0.16 -29.16
CA LEU A 151 -3.39 -0.55 -29.03
C LEU A 151 -3.18 -1.97 -28.51
N GLY A 152 -4.25 -2.75 -28.25
CA GLY A 152 -4.13 -4.13 -27.82
C GLY A 152 -3.68 -4.32 -26.36
N PHE A 153 -3.88 -3.31 -25.50
CA PHE A 153 -3.67 -3.44 -24.06
C PHE A 153 -4.84 -4.11 -23.32
N GLN A 154 -5.86 -4.57 -24.06
CA GLN A 154 -7.03 -5.23 -23.49
C GLN A 154 -6.62 -6.55 -22.84
N LYS A 155 -7.01 -6.74 -21.60
CA LYS A 155 -6.85 -8.00 -20.86
C LYS A 155 -8.05 -8.91 -21.09
N ASN A 156 -7.87 -10.22 -20.90
CA ASN A 156 -8.98 -11.17 -20.94
C ASN A 156 -10.01 -10.81 -19.88
N ASP A 157 -11.22 -10.51 -20.31
CA ASP A 157 -12.35 -10.19 -19.45
C ASP A 157 -13.33 -11.37 -19.45
N SER A 158 -13.06 -12.37 -18.60
CA SER A 158 -13.90 -13.55 -18.43
C SER A 158 -15.33 -13.18 -17.97
N VAL A 159 -15.51 -12.05 -17.30
CA VAL A 159 -16.82 -11.58 -16.85
C VAL A 159 -17.65 -11.10 -18.05
N THR A 160 -17.06 -10.30 -18.94
CA THR A 160 -17.72 -9.88 -20.19
C THR A 160 -18.06 -11.09 -21.07
N GLU A 161 -17.15 -12.07 -21.19
CA GLU A 161 -17.42 -13.32 -21.93
C GLU A 161 -18.62 -14.09 -21.35
N GLN A 162 -18.74 -14.19 -20.02
CA GLN A 162 -19.88 -14.80 -19.36
C GLN A 162 -21.21 -14.08 -19.67
N VAL A 163 -21.22 -12.75 -19.63
CA VAL A 163 -22.41 -11.96 -19.98
C VAL A 163 -22.81 -12.18 -21.44
N ILE A 164 -21.84 -12.19 -22.37
CA ILE A 164 -22.08 -12.49 -23.79
C ILE A 164 -22.62 -13.92 -23.96
N HIS A 165 -22.08 -14.88 -23.22
CA HIS A 165 -22.53 -16.27 -23.25
C HIS A 165 -23.99 -16.40 -22.77
N LEU A 166 -24.33 -15.79 -21.65
CA LEU A 166 -25.72 -15.77 -21.13
C LEU A 166 -26.68 -15.08 -22.11
N ARG A 167 -26.27 -13.98 -22.75
CA ARG A 167 -27.05 -13.33 -23.80
C ARG A 167 -27.35 -14.27 -24.97
N LYS A 168 -26.34 -14.97 -25.49
CA LYS A 168 -26.52 -15.94 -26.58
C LYS A 168 -27.44 -17.10 -26.19
N GLN A 169 -27.38 -17.58 -24.96
CA GLN A 169 -28.29 -18.61 -24.44
C GLN A 169 -29.73 -18.09 -24.39
N PHE A 170 -29.95 -16.89 -23.89
CA PHE A 170 -31.25 -16.25 -23.82
C PHE A 170 -31.89 -16.06 -25.21
N GLU A 171 -31.10 -15.50 -26.17
CA GLU A 171 -31.54 -15.31 -27.56
C GLU A 171 -31.90 -16.64 -28.24
N ALA A 172 -31.26 -17.74 -27.83
CA ALA A 172 -31.52 -19.09 -28.35
C ALA A 172 -32.63 -19.85 -27.56
N GLY A 173 -33.27 -19.23 -26.58
CA GLY A 173 -34.32 -19.86 -25.75
C GLY A 173 -33.79 -21.02 -24.88
N LYS A 174 -32.48 -21.02 -24.55
CA LYS A 174 -31.83 -22.05 -23.73
C LYS A 174 -31.87 -21.70 -22.25
N THR A 175 -31.74 -22.73 -21.40
CA THR A 175 -31.56 -22.53 -19.96
C THR A 175 -30.26 -21.80 -19.70
N LEU A 176 -30.31 -20.75 -18.85
CA LEU A 176 -29.13 -19.95 -18.51
C LEU A 176 -28.19 -20.76 -17.63
N SER A 177 -26.92 -20.84 -18.02
CA SER A 177 -25.83 -21.45 -17.26
C SER A 177 -24.52 -20.72 -17.57
N LEU A 178 -23.62 -20.62 -16.60
CA LEU A 178 -22.30 -20.09 -16.87
C LEU A 178 -21.54 -21.06 -17.79
N GLY A 179 -20.84 -20.52 -18.78
CA GLY A 179 -19.93 -21.27 -19.63
C GLY A 179 -18.70 -21.70 -18.83
N SER A 180 -18.11 -22.84 -19.17
CA SER A 180 -16.72 -23.06 -18.83
C SER A 180 -15.90 -21.92 -19.47
N SER A 181 -15.10 -21.19 -18.69
CA SER A 181 -14.20 -20.20 -19.28
C SER A 181 -13.34 -20.93 -20.33
N SER A 182 -13.59 -20.64 -21.62
CA SER A 182 -12.70 -21.09 -22.66
C SER A 182 -11.41 -20.30 -22.46
N ASN A 183 -10.35 -20.98 -22.08
CA ASN A 183 -8.98 -20.45 -22.16
C ASN A 183 -8.54 -20.32 -23.64
N GLU A 184 -9.43 -19.90 -24.52
CA GLU A 184 -9.01 -19.39 -25.82
C GLU A 184 -8.35 -18.06 -25.54
N ALA A 185 -7.05 -18.13 -25.25
CA ALA A 185 -6.18 -16.97 -25.21
C ALA A 185 -6.46 -16.15 -26.47
N ILE A 186 -7.07 -14.98 -26.31
CA ILE A 186 -6.95 -13.96 -27.35
C ILE A 186 -5.45 -13.84 -27.53
N ILE A 187 -4.94 -14.27 -28.69
CA ILE A 187 -3.51 -14.16 -29.02
C ILE A 187 -3.23 -12.66 -28.89
N ALA A 188 -2.64 -12.26 -27.76
CA ALA A 188 -2.23 -10.91 -27.53
C ALA A 188 -1.28 -10.56 -28.68
N LYS A 189 -1.71 -9.70 -29.59
CA LYS A 189 -0.82 -9.13 -30.59
C LYS A 189 0.36 -8.55 -29.83
N SER A 190 1.58 -8.84 -30.30
CA SER A 190 2.77 -8.20 -29.74
C SER A 190 2.49 -6.70 -29.58
N PRO A 191 2.76 -6.08 -28.42
CA PRO A 191 2.42 -4.70 -28.17
C PRO A 191 3.09 -3.81 -29.23
N LEU A 192 2.35 -2.86 -29.78
CA LEU A 192 2.85 -1.90 -30.78
C LEU A 192 4.08 -1.13 -30.25
N PHE A 193 4.11 -0.89 -28.94
CA PHE A 193 5.16 -0.18 -28.24
C PHE A 193 5.82 -1.10 -27.21
N PRO A 194 6.86 -1.89 -27.59
CA PRO A 194 7.45 -2.92 -26.73
C PRO A 194 8.14 -2.38 -25.46
N ASN A 195 8.53 -1.09 -25.44
CA ASN A 195 9.14 -0.45 -24.27
C ASN A 195 8.15 0.40 -23.48
N VAL A 196 6.84 0.31 -23.76
CA VAL A 196 5.77 0.97 -23.00
C VAL A 196 4.96 -0.09 -22.28
N ASP A 197 5.02 -0.08 -20.95
CA ASP A 197 4.35 -1.08 -20.11
C ASP A 197 2.83 -0.84 -20.01
N GLY A 198 2.33 0.26 -20.54
CA GLY A 198 0.90 0.56 -20.65
C GLY A 198 0.55 2.05 -20.61
N ILE A 199 -0.73 2.33 -20.83
CA ILE A 199 -1.33 3.65 -20.65
C ILE A 199 -2.22 3.57 -19.42
N LYS A 200 -2.07 4.51 -18.50
CA LYS A 200 -2.81 4.58 -17.24
C LYS A 200 -3.72 5.80 -17.22
N PHE A 201 -4.93 5.60 -16.78
CA PHE A 201 -5.98 6.62 -16.77
C PHE A 201 -6.45 6.81 -15.32
N LEU A 202 -6.38 8.03 -14.81
CA LEU A 202 -6.91 8.37 -13.49
C LEU A 202 -8.30 8.98 -13.63
N THR A 203 -9.16 8.67 -12.67
CA THR A 203 -10.43 9.36 -12.43
C THR A 203 -10.54 9.68 -10.94
N HIS A 204 -11.21 10.77 -10.58
CA HIS A 204 -11.40 11.18 -9.19
C HIS A 204 -12.62 12.09 -9.04
N GLU A 205 -13.05 12.34 -7.78
CA GLU A 205 -14.24 13.11 -7.43
C GLU A 205 -13.91 14.53 -6.90
N SER A 206 -12.78 15.11 -7.35
CA SER A 206 -12.24 16.38 -6.82
C SER A 206 -11.88 17.36 -7.92
N GLY A 207 -11.33 18.51 -7.56
CA GLY A 207 -10.85 19.56 -8.46
C GLY A 207 -11.78 20.76 -8.54
N CYS A 208 -13.05 20.63 -8.12
CA CYS A 208 -14.02 21.73 -8.08
C CYS A 208 -14.99 21.56 -6.90
N GLY A 209 -15.56 22.65 -6.40
CA GLY A 209 -16.50 22.63 -5.27
C GLY A 209 -15.86 22.15 -3.96
N GLU A 210 -14.58 22.36 -3.77
CA GLU A 210 -13.80 22.02 -2.58
C GLU A 210 -13.03 23.23 -2.06
N ASN A 211 -12.51 23.15 -0.84
CA ASN A 211 -11.69 24.22 -0.28
C ASN A 211 -10.34 24.30 -1.00
N LYS A 212 -9.65 25.44 -0.83
CA LYS A 212 -8.36 25.71 -1.50
C LYS A 212 -7.28 24.67 -1.14
N ASP A 213 -7.22 24.25 0.13
CA ASP A 213 -6.22 23.28 0.58
C ASP A 213 -6.38 21.92 -0.10
N ASP A 214 -7.62 21.45 -0.30
CA ASP A 214 -7.88 20.18 -1.00
C ASP A 214 -7.52 20.28 -2.48
N SER A 215 -7.83 21.39 -3.16
CA SER A 215 -7.43 21.63 -4.55
C SER A 215 -5.91 21.65 -4.73
N GLU A 216 -5.20 22.32 -3.82
CA GLU A 216 -3.74 22.38 -3.82
C GLU A 216 -3.12 21.01 -3.50
N ASN A 217 -3.70 20.24 -2.56
CA ASN A 217 -3.27 18.88 -2.25
C ASN A 217 -3.50 17.92 -3.43
N LEU A 218 -4.62 18.04 -4.14
CA LEU A 218 -4.87 17.28 -5.37
C LEU A 218 -3.78 17.57 -6.41
N CYS A 219 -3.54 18.85 -6.71
CA CYS A 219 -2.48 19.25 -7.64
C CYS A 219 -1.10 18.73 -7.20
N SER A 220 -0.82 18.76 -5.90
CA SER A 220 0.45 18.26 -5.35
C SER A 220 0.57 16.75 -5.48
N LEU A 221 -0.50 15.99 -5.21
CA LEU A 221 -0.53 14.52 -5.39
C LEU A 221 -0.33 14.15 -6.86
N LEU A 222 -1.11 14.76 -7.77
CA LEU A 222 -1.02 14.50 -9.21
C LEU A 222 0.36 14.87 -9.77
N ALA A 223 0.96 15.98 -9.32
CA ALA A 223 2.34 16.33 -9.65
C ALA A 223 3.33 15.25 -9.18
N GLY A 224 3.11 14.65 -8.00
CA GLY A 224 3.90 13.50 -7.51
C GLY A 224 3.79 12.28 -8.43
N TYR A 225 2.61 12.01 -8.96
CA TYR A 225 2.40 10.98 -9.97
C TYR A 225 3.18 11.27 -11.25
N CYS A 226 3.22 12.52 -11.71
CA CYS A 226 3.98 12.92 -12.89
C CYS A 226 5.50 12.79 -12.70
N VAL A 227 6.01 13.11 -11.51
CA VAL A 227 7.44 12.99 -11.17
C VAL A 227 7.83 11.52 -10.93
N ASN A 228 6.89 10.65 -10.54
CA ASN A 228 7.17 9.24 -10.28
C ASN A 228 7.96 8.60 -11.45
N PRO A 229 9.09 7.91 -11.20
CA PRO A 229 9.95 7.40 -12.27
C PRO A 229 9.29 6.31 -13.13
N ASN A 230 8.19 5.69 -12.70
CA ASN A 230 7.41 4.75 -13.51
C ASN A 230 6.61 5.44 -14.63
N VAL A 231 6.44 6.75 -14.56
CA VAL A 231 5.74 7.54 -15.58
C VAL A 231 6.75 8.10 -16.57
N GLY A 232 6.58 7.75 -17.85
CA GLY A 232 7.41 8.21 -18.96
C GLY A 232 6.91 9.48 -19.64
N GLY A 233 5.58 9.70 -19.66
CA GLY A 233 4.95 10.88 -20.26
C GLY A 233 3.51 11.07 -19.81
N ILE A 234 2.93 12.24 -20.05
CA ILE A 234 1.68 12.65 -19.41
C ILE A 234 0.78 13.44 -20.38
N SER A 235 -0.54 13.17 -20.33
CA SER A 235 -1.60 13.99 -20.90
C SER A 235 -2.51 14.49 -19.79
N ILE A 236 -2.71 15.80 -19.68
CA ILE A 236 -3.51 16.46 -18.64
C ILE A 236 -4.73 17.10 -19.26
N LEU A 237 -5.92 16.71 -18.79
CA LEU A 237 -7.19 17.31 -19.18
C LEU A 237 -7.69 18.28 -18.11
N SER A 238 -8.08 19.46 -18.52
CA SER A 238 -8.61 20.55 -17.70
C SER A 238 -9.90 21.07 -18.30
N LEU A 239 -10.89 21.37 -17.47
CA LEU A 239 -12.11 22.01 -17.93
C LEU A 239 -11.90 23.52 -18.20
N GLY A 240 -11.21 24.21 -17.26
CA GLY A 240 -10.93 25.64 -17.29
C GLY A 240 -11.46 26.42 -16.09
N CYS A 241 -12.68 26.14 -15.58
CA CYS A 241 -13.31 26.85 -14.47
C CYS A 241 -13.11 26.20 -13.08
N GLN A 242 -12.38 25.13 -12.98
CA GLN A 242 -12.17 24.41 -11.72
C GLN A 242 -11.19 25.13 -10.76
N HIS A 243 -11.15 24.73 -9.47
CA HIS A 243 -10.19 25.27 -8.51
C HIS A 243 -8.76 24.75 -8.73
N SER A 244 -8.60 23.50 -9.17
CA SER A 244 -7.31 22.88 -9.50
C SER A 244 -6.82 23.33 -10.89
N GLN A 245 -6.47 24.61 -11.01
CA GLN A 245 -6.01 25.26 -12.25
C GLN A 245 -4.69 24.68 -12.74
N ILE A 246 -4.48 24.70 -14.07
CA ILE A 246 -3.22 24.28 -14.72
C ILE A 246 -2.00 24.99 -14.10
N GLU A 247 -2.12 26.29 -13.81
CA GLU A 247 -1.02 27.05 -13.22
C GLU A 247 -0.69 26.63 -11.80
N VAL A 248 -1.69 26.28 -10.98
CA VAL A 248 -1.47 25.71 -9.63
C VAL A 248 -0.76 24.36 -9.75
N PHE A 249 -1.21 23.52 -10.67
CA PHE A 249 -0.57 22.23 -10.93
C PHE A 249 0.90 22.39 -11.38
N LYS A 250 1.18 23.29 -12.35
CA LYS A 250 2.55 23.57 -12.81
C LYS A 250 3.47 24.03 -11.67
N GLN A 251 2.97 24.90 -10.79
CA GLN A 251 3.72 25.33 -9.60
C GLN A 251 4.07 24.16 -8.68
N ARG A 252 3.13 23.22 -8.45
CA ARG A 252 3.36 22.03 -7.64
C ARG A 252 4.32 21.05 -8.32
N LEU A 253 4.25 20.92 -9.64
CA LEU A 253 5.18 20.11 -10.44
C LEU A 253 6.60 20.67 -10.35
N GLN A 254 6.77 21.95 -10.58
CA GLN A 254 8.07 22.64 -10.51
C GLN A 254 8.67 22.59 -9.10
N ALA A 255 7.85 22.65 -8.05
CA ALA A 255 8.32 22.53 -6.67
C ALA A 255 8.86 21.13 -6.35
N LYS A 256 8.41 20.07 -7.06
CA LYS A 256 8.91 18.69 -6.89
C LYS A 256 10.12 18.39 -7.78
N ASP A 257 10.12 18.92 -8.99
CA ASP A 257 11.18 18.79 -9.97
C ASP A 257 11.30 20.09 -10.78
N SER A 258 12.27 20.93 -10.40
CA SER A 258 12.52 22.22 -11.06
C SER A 258 13.04 22.08 -12.49
N ASN A 259 13.52 20.89 -12.86
CA ASN A 259 14.04 20.57 -14.21
C ASN A 259 13.25 19.44 -14.88
N PHE A 260 11.94 19.45 -14.73
CA PHE A 260 11.06 18.41 -15.27
C PHE A 260 11.20 18.30 -16.80
N GLN A 261 11.58 17.12 -17.31
CA GLN A 261 11.92 16.90 -18.72
C GLN A 261 11.04 15.83 -19.41
N LYS A 262 10.10 15.20 -18.69
CA LYS A 262 9.22 14.22 -19.33
C LYS A 262 8.24 14.93 -20.26
N PRO A 263 7.87 14.33 -21.41
CA PRO A 263 6.83 14.88 -22.28
C PRO A 263 5.51 15.04 -21.51
N ILE A 264 4.95 16.25 -21.55
CA ILE A 264 3.70 16.59 -20.89
C ILE A 264 2.86 17.48 -21.81
N HIS A 265 1.59 17.11 -22.00
CA HIS A 265 0.64 17.84 -22.83
C HIS A 265 -0.54 18.30 -21.95
N PHE A 266 -0.95 19.55 -22.14
CA PHE A 266 -2.08 20.17 -21.46
C PHE A 266 -3.20 20.44 -22.45
N PHE A 267 -4.42 20.07 -22.10
CA PHE A 267 -5.63 20.28 -22.89
C PHE A 267 -6.69 20.93 -22.01
N GLU A 268 -7.19 22.11 -22.42
CA GLU A 268 -8.17 22.85 -21.64
C GLU A 268 -9.44 23.10 -22.45
N GLN A 269 -10.54 22.46 -22.06
CA GLN A 269 -11.77 22.40 -22.85
C GLN A 269 -12.42 23.77 -23.09
N GLN A 270 -12.40 24.68 -22.09
CA GLN A 270 -13.09 25.96 -22.18
C GLN A 270 -12.32 27.07 -22.91
N GLN A 271 -11.02 26.87 -23.15
CA GLN A 271 -10.20 27.87 -23.87
C GLN A 271 -10.13 27.64 -25.38
N ASP A 272 -10.63 26.53 -25.88
CA ASP A 272 -10.56 26.14 -27.26
C ASP A 272 -11.70 26.84 -28.04
N GLU A 273 -11.45 28.10 -28.53
CA GLU A 273 -12.42 28.89 -29.29
C GLU A 273 -12.79 28.19 -30.59
N GLY A 274 -13.92 27.47 -30.59
CA GLY A 274 -14.56 26.95 -31.82
C GLY A 274 -14.35 25.47 -32.10
N SER A 275 -13.62 24.72 -31.30
CA SER A 275 -13.53 23.26 -31.41
C SER A 275 -14.46 22.59 -30.41
N GLY A 276 -15.38 21.74 -30.87
CA GLY A 276 -16.21 20.93 -29.95
C GLY A 276 -15.38 19.89 -29.21
N VAL A 277 -15.96 19.21 -28.22
CA VAL A 277 -15.32 18.14 -27.41
C VAL A 277 -14.65 17.07 -28.29
N GLU A 278 -15.19 16.81 -29.50
CA GLU A 278 -14.63 15.83 -30.44
C GLU A 278 -13.23 16.27 -30.93
N ASN A 279 -13.03 17.54 -31.26
CA ASN A 279 -11.73 18.04 -31.67
C ASN A 279 -10.71 18.02 -30.56
N LEU A 280 -11.12 18.39 -29.32
CA LEU A 280 -10.28 18.24 -28.13
C LEU A 280 -9.82 16.79 -27.97
N LEU A 281 -10.73 15.83 -28.03
CA LEU A 281 -10.38 14.42 -27.90
C LEU A 281 -9.45 13.93 -29.02
N ASN A 282 -9.65 14.40 -30.25
CA ASN A 282 -8.74 14.08 -31.36
C ASN A 282 -7.33 14.62 -31.12
N ASP A 283 -7.19 15.84 -30.61
CA ASP A 283 -5.89 16.39 -30.24
C ASP A 283 -5.22 15.63 -29.10
N VAL A 284 -5.99 15.26 -28.08
CA VAL A 284 -5.49 14.40 -26.99
C VAL A 284 -4.99 13.07 -27.54
N ILE A 285 -5.74 12.44 -28.46
CA ILE A 285 -5.37 11.15 -29.06
C ILE A 285 -4.06 11.29 -29.85
N ILE A 286 -3.96 12.29 -30.73
CA ILE A 286 -2.76 12.49 -31.56
C ILE A 286 -1.55 12.75 -30.68
N LYS A 287 -1.63 13.71 -29.74
CA LYS A 287 -0.50 14.08 -28.87
C LYS A 287 -0.10 12.96 -27.92
N THR A 288 -1.05 12.20 -27.40
CA THR A 288 -0.77 11.01 -26.59
C THR A 288 -0.05 9.94 -27.42
N PHE A 289 -0.50 9.71 -28.67
CA PHE A 289 0.14 8.72 -29.54
C PHE A 289 1.57 9.14 -29.94
N GLU A 290 1.80 10.43 -30.26
CA GLU A 290 3.14 10.98 -30.50
C GLU A 290 4.05 10.78 -29.27
N GLY A 291 3.52 11.05 -28.08
CA GLY A 291 4.23 10.83 -26.82
C GLY A 291 4.57 9.36 -26.55
N LEU A 292 3.68 8.43 -26.88
CA LEU A 292 3.96 6.99 -26.80
C LEU A 292 5.12 6.58 -27.71
N ILE A 293 5.19 7.12 -28.94
CA ILE A 293 6.32 6.91 -29.85
C ILE A 293 7.62 7.40 -29.21
N GLU A 294 7.58 8.53 -28.51
CA GLU A 294 8.76 9.10 -27.86
C GLU A 294 9.24 8.25 -26.70
N ILE A 295 8.37 7.91 -25.74
CA ILE A 295 8.77 7.13 -24.58
C ILE A 295 9.12 5.67 -24.91
N ASN A 296 8.63 5.15 -26.04
CA ASN A 296 9.00 3.82 -26.53
C ASN A 296 10.48 3.71 -26.95
N LYS A 297 11.19 4.83 -27.12
CA LYS A 297 12.63 4.85 -27.42
C LYS A 297 13.49 4.56 -26.17
N ILE A 298 12.89 4.61 -24.97
CA ILE A 298 13.58 4.40 -23.71
C ILE A 298 13.57 2.91 -23.40
N GLU A 299 14.75 2.29 -23.36
CA GLU A 299 14.91 0.87 -23.07
C GLU A 299 15.31 0.65 -21.59
N ARG A 300 15.00 -0.53 -21.08
CA ARG A 300 15.46 -0.97 -19.76
C ARG A 300 16.99 -1.13 -19.75
N LYS A 301 17.63 -0.64 -18.68
CA LYS A 301 19.08 -0.77 -18.46
C LYS A 301 19.37 -1.13 -17.01
N PRO A 302 20.52 -1.80 -16.71
CA PRO A 302 20.88 -2.13 -15.35
C PRO A 302 20.94 -0.89 -14.44
N ALA A 303 20.36 -1.01 -13.26
CA ALA A 303 20.39 -0.01 -12.20
C ALA A 303 20.66 -0.69 -10.84
N PRO A 304 21.36 -0.02 -9.91
CA PRO A 304 21.61 -0.57 -8.58
C PRO A 304 20.31 -0.63 -7.76
N LEU A 305 20.23 -1.56 -6.82
CA LEU A 305 19.05 -1.70 -5.94
C LEU A 305 18.78 -0.44 -5.10
N SER A 306 19.80 0.39 -4.89
CA SER A 306 19.65 1.71 -4.24
C SER A 306 18.77 2.71 -5.01
N ALA A 307 18.39 2.40 -6.24
CA ALA A 307 17.42 3.19 -7.02
C ALA A 307 15.96 2.75 -6.78
N LEU A 308 15.72 1.59 -6.16
CA LEU A 308 14.38 1.12 -5.82
C LEU A 308 13.72 1.98 -4.74
N ARG A 309 12.39 2.14 -4.86
CA ARG A 309 11.56 2.93 -3.97
C ARG A 309 10.33 2.10 -3.61
N LEU A 310 10.33 1.48 -2.43
CA LEU A 310 9.25 0.59 -1.97
C LEU A 310 8.24 1.34 -1.10
N GLY A 311 6.94 1.14 -1.39
CA GLY A 311 5.86 1.40 -0.44
C GLY A 311 5.53 0.12 0.33
N VAL A 312 5.30 0.20 1.64
CA VAL A 312 4.87 -0.94 2.46
C VAL A 312 3.51 -0.68 3.09
N LYS A 313 2.56 -1.60 2.91
CA LYS A 313 1.16 -1.47 3.28
C LYS A 313 0.62 -2.80 3.84
N CYS A 314 -0.36 -2.74 4.74
CA CYS A 314 -1.18 -3.90 5.09
C CYS A 314 -2.66 -3.54 5.01
N GLY A 315 -3.49 -4.45 4.47
CA GLY A 315 -4.93 -4.26 4.36
C GLY A 315 -5.68 -5.58 4.45
N GLY A 316 -6.91 -5.56 5.02
CA GLY A 316 -7.57 -6.79 5.41
C GLY A 316 -6.71 -7.59 6.39
N SER A 317 -6.15 -6.91 7.42
CA SER A 317 -5.21 -7.49 8.38
C SER A 317 -5.90 -8.48 9.31
N ASP A 318 -5.15 -9.50 9.75
CA ASP A 318 -5.54 -10.53 10.71
C ASP A 318 -4.51 -10.67 11.83
N GLY A 319 -4.78 -11.53 12.81
CA GLY A 319 -3.87 -11.76 13.95
C GLY A 319 -2.50 -12.36 13.58
N PHE A 320 -2.31 -12.84 12.35
CA PHE A 320 -1.01 -13.30 11.86
C PHE A 320 -0.23 -12.21 11.11
N SER A 321 -0.86 -11.10 10.72
CA SER A 321 -0.20 -10.03 9.97
C SER A 321 1.10 -9.55 10.62
N GLY A 322 1.06 -9.28 11.94
CA GLY A 322 2.21 -8.77 12.69
C GLY A 322 3.28 -9.81 13.06
N ILE A 323 3.09 -11.09 12.75
CA ILE A 323 4.02 -12.17 13.10
C ILE A 323 4.52 -12.96 11.87
N SER A 324 3.98 -12.69 10.69
CA SER A 324 4.40 -13.34 9.44
C SER A 324 4.71 -12.32 8.34
N ALA A 325 3.72 -11.90 7.55
CA ALA A 325 3.94 -11.09 6.36
C ALA A 325 4.48 -9.69 6.67
N ASN A 326 4.00 -8.99 7.72
CA ASN A 326 4.51 -7.67 8.05
C ASN A 326 5.99 -7.68 8.48
N PRO A 327 6.45 -8.57 9.39
CA PRO A 327 7.87 -8.69 9.68
C PRO A 327 8.71 -9.09 8.45
N ALA A 328 8.21 -9.97 7.57
CA ALA A 328 8.93 -10.37 6.36
C ALA A 328 9.19 -9.18 5.43
N ILE A 329 8.14 -8.36 5.12
CA ILE A 329 8.36 -7.16 4.33
C ILE A 329 9.14 -6.09 5.10
N GLY A 330 9.09 -6.09 6.43
CA GLY A 330 9.93 -5.24 7.28
C GLY A 330 11.42 -5.59 7.13
N HIS A 331 11.76 -6.88 7.07
CA HIS A 331 13.12 -7.30 6.77
C HIS A 331 13.54 -6.91 5.33
N THR A 332 12.63 -7.07 4.35
CA THR A 332 12.85 -6.56 2.98
C THR A 332 13.14 -5.06 2.98
N ALA A 333 12.40 -4.29 3.78
CA ALA A 333 12.60 -2.85 3.93
C ALA A 333 13.98 -2.53 4.51
N ASP A 334 14.39 -3.24 5.57
CA ASP A 334 15.70 -3.06 6.18
C ASP A 334 16.85 -3.45 5.24
N LEU A 335 16.71 -4.53 4.47
CA LEU A 335 17.66 -4.91 3.41
C LEU A 335 17.80 -3.79 2.37
N LEU A 336 16.66 -3.25 1.90
CA LEU A 336 16.68 -2.19 0.89
C LEU A 336 17.29 -0.89 1.43
N VAL A 337 16.98 -0.50 2.67
CA VAL A 337 17.60 0.65 3.33
C VAL A 337 19.12 0.42 3.48
N GLY A 338 19.53 -0.78 3.90
CA GLY A 338 20.95 -1.16 3.98
C GLY A 338 21.69 -1.10 2.63
N LEU A 339 20.97 -1.28 1.53
CA LEU A 339 21.47 -1.12 0.15
C LEU A 339 21.38 0.33 -0.36
N GLY A 340 20.89 1.27 0.45
CA GLY A 340 20.77 2.68 0.11
C GLY A 340 19.52 3.03 -0.72
N GLY A 341 18.49 2.19 -0.70
CA GLY A 341 17.20 2.46 -1.35
C GLY A 341 16.25 3.31 -0.49
N THR A 342 15.03 3.50 -0.99
CA THR A 342 13.98 4.29 -0.31
C THR A 342 12.82 3.38 0.07
N VAL A 343 12.34 3.51 1.31
CA VAL A 343 11.15 2.81 1.80
C VAL A 343 10.16 3.84 2.34
N MET A 344 8.87 3.59 2.12
CA MET A 344 7.77 4.43 2.58
C MET A 344 6.76 3.59 3.34
N ILE A 345 6.41 4.03 4.55
CA ILE A 345 5.27 3.49 5.31
C ILE A 345 4.19 4.56 5.42
N ALA A 346 2.95 4.16 5.23
CA ALA A 346 1.77 5.03 5.27
C ALA A 346 0.86 4.70 6.46
N GLU A 347 -0.32 5.33 6.51
CA GLU A 347 -1.41 5.06 7.46
C GLU A 347 -1.10 5.48 8.89
N PHE A 348 -1.01 6.78 9.11
CA PHE A 348 -0.73 7.35 10.43
C PHE A 348 -1.67 6.85 11.54
N PRO A 349 -2.99 6.68 11.32
CA PRO A 349 -3.85 6.06 12.34
C PRO A 349 -3.39 4.65 12.77
N GLU A 350 -2.76 3.89 11.88
CA GLU A 350 -2.21 2.56 12.19
C GLU A 350 -0.81 2.59 12.82
N LEU A 351 -0.35 3.76 13.28
CA LEU A 351 0.88 3.93 14.05
C LEU A 351 0.58 4.38 15.50
N CYS A 352 -0.71 4.41 15.89
CA CYS A 352 -1.15 4.73 17.25
C CYS A 352 -0.64 3.68 18.25
N GLY A 353 0.01 4.15 19.31
CA GLY A 353 0.62 3.30 20.35
C GLY A 353 2.07 2.91 20.09
N VAL A 354 2.63 3.23 18.92
CA VAL A 354 4.06 3.03 18.61
C VAL A 354 4.79 4.33 18.28
N GLU A 355 4.13 5.47 18.48
CA GLU A 355 4.68 6.79 18.12
C GLU A 355 6.01 7.08 18.81
N GLN A 356 6.13 6.72 20.09
CA GLN A 356 7.37 6.97 20.85
C GLN A 356 8.55 6.14 20.32
N GLU A 357 8.30 4.89 19.89
CA GLU A 357 9.32 4.07 19.24
C GLU A 357 9.78 4.72 17.94
N LEU A 358 8.83 5.13 17.08
CA LEU A 358 9.13 5.77 15.80
C LEU A 358 9.86 7.11 15.98
N GLN A 359 9.46 7.93 16.96
CA GLN A 359 10.15 9.17 17.29
C GLN A 359 11.60 8.91 17.74
N ASN A 360 11.83 7.89 18.56
CA ASN A 360 13.18 7.51 18.98
C ASN A 360 14.05 7.01 17.82
N ARG A 361 13.45 6.39 16.79
CA ARG A 361 14.14 5.92 15.57
C ARG A 361 14.42 7.04 14.56
N SER A 362 13.81 8.22 14.73
CA SER A 362 14.05 9.35 13.83
C SER A 362 15.51 9.81 13.89
N VAL A 363 16.09 10.13 12.73
CA VAL A 363 17.51 10.54 12.63
C VAL A 363 17.77 11.87 13.32
N THR A 364 16.77 12.77 13.35
CA THR A 364 16.86 14.06 14.04
C THR A 364 15.62 14.33 14.89
N THR A 365 15.73 15.29 15.81
CA THR A 365 14.60 15.77 16.62
C THR A 365 13.52 16.39 15.75
N GLU A 366 13.90 17.11 14.68
CA GLU A 366 12.96 17.77 13.78
C GLU A 366 12.05 16.75 13.06
N VAL A 367 12.61 15.62 12.61
CA VAL A 367 11.82 14.53 11.99
C VAL A 367 10.86 13.92 13.01
N ALA A 368 11.32 13.66 14.24
CA ALA A 368 10.49 13.15 15.33
C ALA A 368 9.34 14.09 15.68
N ASP A 369 9.64 15.38 15.81
CA ASP A 369 8.65 16.43 16.16
C ASP A 369 7.64 16.62 15.04
N ASN A 370 8.09 16.61 13.77
CA ASN A 370 7.20 16.73 12.61
C ASN A 370 6.23 15.54 12.55
N PHE A 371 6.71 14.32 12.75
CA PHE A 371 5.84 13.13 12.84
C PHE A 371 4.83 13.29 13.99
N GLY A 372 5.28 13.60 15.20
CA GLY A 372 4.42 13.77 16.36
C GLY A 372 3.39 14.90 16.19
N LYS A 373 3.76 16.00 15.52
CA LYS A 373 2.82 17.08 15.16
C LYS A 373 1.73 16.58 14.23
N MET A 374 2.09 15.87 13.15
CA MET A 374 1.12 15.33 12.19
C MET A 374 0.18 14.31 12.84
N MET A 375 0.67 13.43 13.74
CA MET A 375 -0.18 12.51 14.50
C MET A 375 -1.22 13.25 15.33
N ARG A 376 -0.81 14.29 16.10
CA ARG A 376 -1.72 15.11 16.90
C ARG A 376 -2.72 15.89 16.05
N GLU A 377 -2.30 16.44 14.92
CA GLU A 377 -3.20 17.13 13.97
C GLU A 377 -4.22 16.17 13.37
N TYR A 378 -3.80 14.94 13.05
CA TYR A 378 -4.70 13.89 12.55
C TYR A 378 -5.73 13.51 13.62
N ALA A 379 -5.30 13.23 14.85
CA ALA A 379 -6.19 12.91 15.97
C ALA A 379 -7.20 14.03 16.24
N LYS A 380 -6.75 15.30 16.20
CA LYS A 380 -7.63 16.47 16.35
C LYS A 380 -8.69 16.56 15.25
N ARG A 381 -8.33 16.26 14.00
CA ARG A 381 -9.30 16.22 12.87
C ARG A 381 -10.32 15.09 13.04
N ALA A 382 -9.88 13.91 13.47
CA ALA A 382 -10.79 12.81 13.76
C ALA A 382 -11.77 13.16 14.88
N ALA A 383 -11.27 13.73 15.99
CA ALA A 383 -12.10 14.14 17.11
C ALA A 383 -13.13 15.22 16.74
N ALA A 384 -12.82 16.12 15.80
CA ALA A 384 -13.73 17.16 15.31
C ALA A 384 -15.00 16.61 14.63
N VAL A 385 -14.96 15.35 14.16
CA VAL A 385 -16.11 14.64 13.57
C VAL A 385 -16.61 13.49 14.45
N GLY A 386 -16.22 13.47 15.74
CA GLY A 386 -16.63 12.44 16.70
C GLY A 386 -15.99 11.07 16.49
N ALA A 387 -14.83 11.01 15.82
CA ALA A 387 -14.06 9.79 15.58
C ALA A 387 -12.75 9.77 16.39
N GLY A 388 -12.17 8.57 16.55
CA GLY A 388 -10.87 8.35 17.18
C GLY A 388 -10.13 7.20 16.51
N PHE A 389 -8.84 7.04 16.81
CA PHE A 389 -8.05 5.92 16.28
C PHE A 389 -8.55 4.57 16.82
N ASP A 390 -9.15 4.56 18.02
CA ASP A 390 -9.79 3.40 18.65
C ASP A 390 -10.98 2.82 17.86
N MET A 391 -11.53 3.54 16.88
CA MET A 391 -12.54 3.02 15.95
C MET A 391 -11.95 2.06 14.89
N ASN A 392 -10.64 1.95 14.78
CA ASN A 392 -9.91 0.93 14.05
C ASN A 392 -9.36 -0.07 15.10
N PRO A 393 -9.57 -1.39 15.07
CA PRO A 393 -9.87 -2.24 13.90
C PRO A 393 -11.35 -2.41 13.58
N SER A 394 -11.61 -2.84 12.34
CA SER A 394 -12.97 -3.17 11.89
C SER A 394 -13.49 -4.48 12.53
N PRO A 395 -14.83 -4.73 12.52
CA PRO A 395 -15.38 -5.99 13.03
C PRO A 395 -14.75 -7.25 12.41
N GLY A 396 -14.39 -7.22 11.13
CA GLY A 396 -13.69 -8.32 10.45
C GLY A 396 -12.28 -8.56 11.02
N ASN A 397 -11.53 -7.50 11.31
CA ASN A 397 -10.21 -7.62 11.94
C ASN A 397 -10.30 -8.17 13.37
N ILE A 398 -11.32 -7.73 14.15
CA ILE A 398 -11.57 -8.20 15.52
C ILE A 398 -11.86 -9.70 15.52
N LYS A 399 -12.73 -10.16 14.61
CA LYS A 399 -13.06 -11.58 14.44
C LYS A 399 -11.82 -12.43 14.15
N ASP A 400 -10.85 -11.87 13.45
CA ASP A 400 -9.57 -12.51 13.12
C ASP A 400 -8.44 -12.15 14.10
N GLY A 401 -8.78 -11.79 15.35
CA GLY A 401 -7.87 -11.70 16.49
C GLY A 401 -7.21 -10.35 16.72
N LEU A 402 -7.53 -9.30 15.96
CA LEU A 402 -7.03 -7.94 16.21
C LEU A 402 -8.02 -7.20 17.12
N ILE A 403 -7.80 -7.28 18.43
CA ILE A 403 -8.78 -6.91 19.46
C ILE A 403 -8.78 -5.41 19.75
N THR A 404 -7.61 -4.76 19.75
CA THR A 404 -7.48 -3.31 19.98
C THR A 404 -6.71 -2.64 18.83
N ASP A 405 -6.86 -1.32 18.69
CA ASP A 405 -6.08 -0.55 17.73
C ASP A 405 -4.57 -0.68 18.01
N ALA A 406 -4.13 -0.61 19.27
CA ALA A 406 -2.72 -0.75 19.61
C ALA A 406 -2.15 -2.13 19.24
N ILE A 407 -2.92 -3.24 19.38
CA ILE A 407 -2.50 -4.57 18.89
C ILE A 407 -2.34 -4.55 17.36
N LYS A 408 -3.30 -3.95 16.65
CA LYS A 408 -3.26 -3.83 15.19
C LYS A 408 -2.08 -2.97 14.75
N SER A 409 -1.91 -1.79 15.36
CA SER A 409 -0.88 -0.81 15.02
C SER A 409 0.53 -1.32 15.31
N ALA A 410 0.76 -1.96 16.45
CA ALA A 410 2.05 -2.55 16.77
C ALA A 410 2.45 -3.65 15.75
N GLY A 411 1.49 -4.47 15.34
CA GLY A 411 1.70 -5.46 14.27
C GLY A 411 1.87 -4.83 12.88
N ALA A 412 1.15 -3.74 12.59
CA ALA A 412 1.26 -3.01 11.33
C ALA A 412 2.62 -2.29 11.20
N ALA A 413 3.14 -1.71 12.27
CA ALA A 413 4.44 -1.03 12.27
C ALA A 413 5.62 -1.96 11.91
N LYS A 414 5.49 -3.28 12.12
CA LYS A 414 6.52 -4.26 11.76
C LYS A 414 6.86 -4.27 10.26
N LYS A 415 5.93 -3.85 9.40
CA LYS A 415 6.18 -3.70 7.94
C LYS A 415 7.25 -2.65 7.59
N ALA A 416 7.54 -1.72 8.50
CA ALA A 416 8.58 -0.70 8.34
C ALA A 416 10.00 -1.19 8.69
N GLY A 417 10.15 -2.43 9.17
CA GLY A 417 11.42 -2.91 9.68
C GLY A 417 11.89 -2.15 10.91
N SER A 418 13.21 -2.09 11.07
CA SER A 418 13.89 -1.47 12.21
C SER A 418 14.78 -0.28 11.83
N SER A 419 14.92 0.06 10.55
CA SER A 419 15.83 1.12 10.08
C SER A 419 15.47 2.51 10.63
N PRO A 420 16.43 3.44 10.70
CA PRO A 420 16.18 4.83 11.11
C PRO A 420 15.20 5.53 10.18
N ILE A 421 14.35 6.40 10.75
CA ILE A 421 13.40 7.20 10.01
C ILE A 421 14.09 8.50 9.59
N VAL A 422 14.19 8.70 8.26
CA VAL A 422 14.92 9.84 7.69
C VAL A 422 14.01 11.05 7.44
N ASP A 423 12.70 10.84 7.25
CA ASP A 423 11.75 11.93 7.01
C ASP A 423 10.32 11.54 7.41
N ALA A 424 9.49 12.54 7.67
CA ALA A 424 8.07 12.43 7.90
C ALA A 424 7.32 13.42 6.98
N LEU A 425 6.64 12.87 5.98
CA LEU A 425 6.05 13.58 4.85
C LEU A 425 4.55 13.81 5.06
N GLY A 426 4.08 15.02 4.77
CA GLY A 426 2.67 15.33 4.63
C GLY A 426 2.08 14.69 3.35
N TYR A 427 0.73 14.60 3.29
CA TYR A 427 0.04 14.07 2.13
C TYR A 427 0.36 14.90 0.86
N GLY A 428 0.72 14.22 -0.22
CA GLY A 428 1.11 14.85 -1.48
C GLY A 428 2.55 15.37 -1.53
N GLN A 429 3.36 15.21 -0.47
CA GLN A 429 4.80 15.48 -0.51
C GLN A 429 5.55 14.30 -1.17
N TYR A 430 6.73 14.59 -1.73
CA TYR A 430 7.57 13.61 -2.42
C TYR A 430 8.76 13.21 -1.57
N ALA A 431 9.08 11.93 -1.47
CA ALA A 431 10.22 11.44 -0.69
C ALA A 431 11.53 11.73 -1.43
N THR A 432 12.32 12.64 -0.91
CA THR A 432 13.63 13.02 -1.46
C THR A 432 14.80 12.35 -0.74
N GLN A 433 14.58 11.87 0.49
CA GLN A 433 15.59 11.21 1.31
C GLN A 433 15.58 9.70 1.09
N LYS A 434 16.80 9.12 0.93
CA LYS A 434 16.99 7.66 0.94
C LYS A 434 16.90 7.13 2.36
N GLY A 435 16.29 5.96 2.53
CA GLY A 435 15.99 5.37 3.83
C GLY A 435 14.49 5.24 4.07
N LEU A 436 14.08 5.07 5.33
CA LEU A 436 12.69 4.92 5.73
C LEU A 436 12.00 6.28 5.90
N ASN A 437 10.96 6.53 5.13
CA ASN A 437 10.13 7.73 5.17
C ASN A 437 8.73 7.38 5.69
N LEU A 438 8.19 8.20 6.59
CA LEU A 438 6.78 8.13 7.01
C LEU A 438 5.94 9.02 6.09
N VAL A 439 4.83 8.50 5.54
CA VAL A 439 3.94 9.24 4.63
C VAL A 439 2.57 9.38 5.27
N CYS A 440 2.17 10.60 5.62
CA CYS A 440 0.88 10.86 6.25
C CYS A 440 -0.29 10.57 5.31
N THR A 441 -0.96 9.45 5.54
CA THR A 441 -2.21 9.06 4.87
C THR A 441 -3.23 8.55 5.88
N PRO A 442 -4.52 8.47 5.52
CA PRO A 442 -5.50 7.76 6.35
C PRO A 442 -5.28 6.24 6.36
N GLY A 443 -5.92 5.56 7.29
CA GLY A 443 -5.99 4.10 7.39
C GLY A 443 -7.00 3.52 6.40
N ASN A 444 -6.74 3.69 5.10
CA ASN A 444 -7.56 3.18 4.01
C ASN A 444 -6.66 2.67 2.88
N ASP A 445 -6.94 1.48 2.38
CA ASP A 445 -6.07 0.76 1.45
C ASP A 445 -5.73 1.59 0.21
N VAL A 446 -6.73 2.11 -0.50
CA VAL A 446 -6.52 2.85 -1.75
C VAL A 446 -5.96 4.25 -1.50
N LEU A 447 -6.44 4.96 -0.47
CA LEU A 447 -5.91 6.29 -0.12
C LEU A 447 -4.42 6.24 0.25
N ALA A 448 -4.02 5.18 0.98
CA ALA A 448 -2.63 5.00 1.40
C ALA A 448 -1.72 4.64 0.22
N THR A 449 -2.12 3.69 -0.63
CA THR A 449 -1.34 3.29 -1.80
C THR A 449 -1.25 4.41 -2.84
N THR A 450 -2.32 5.21 -3.01
CA THR A 450 -2.30 6.43 -3.82
C THR A 450 -1.31 7.46 -3.25
N GLY A 451 -1.33 7.69 -1.93
CA GLY A 451 -0.40 8.62 -1.28
C GLY A 451 1.06 8.21 -1.44
N MET A 452 1.39 6.92 -1.28
CA MET A 452 2.75 6.41 -1.46
C MET A 452 3.21 6.47 -2.92
N ALA A 453 2.35 6.16 -3.89
CA ALA A 453 2.68 6.32 -5.32
C ALA A 453 2.97 7.79 -5.66
N GLY A 454 2.17 8.74 -5.12
CA GLY A 454 2.41 10.18 -5.23
C GLY A 454 3.65 10.66 -4.49
N ALA A 455 4.09 9.95 -3.45
CA ALA A 455 5.37 10.20 -2.77
C ALA A 455 6.58 9.55 -3.48
N GLY A 456 6.34 8.82 -4.58
CA GLY A 456 7.37 8.28 -5.47
C GLY A 456 7.64 6.79 -5.31
N ALA A 457 6.77 5.99 -4.68
CA ALA A 457 6.93 4.55 -4.63
C ALA A 457 6.82 3.95 -6.05
N THR A 458 7.81 3.14 -6.44
CA THR A 458 7.84 2.46 -7.75
C THR A 458 7.31 1.04 -7.70
N VAL A 459 7.32 0.41 -6.53
CA VAL A 459 6.71 -0.88 -6.22
C VAL A 459 6.08 -0.78 -4.84
N GLN A 460 4.95 -1.43 -4.62
CA GLN A 460 4.31 -1.51 -3.31
C GLN A 460 4.17 -2.97 -2.85
N LEU A 461 4.54 -3.24 -1.61
CA LEU A 461 4.34 -4.52 -0.94
C LEU A 461 3.08 -4.42 -0.09
N PHE A 462 2.09 -5.24 -0.39
CA PHE A 462 0.78 -5.21 0.26
C PHE A 462 0.49 -6.54 0.95
N THR A 463 0.60 -6.56 2.28
CA THR A 463 0.28 -7.76 3.07
C THR A 463 -1.22 -7.83 3.36
N THR A 464 -1.78 -9.03 3.35
CA THR A 464 -3.19 -9.26 3.63
C THR A 464 -3.44 -10.62 4.30
N GLY A 465 -4.34 -10.64 5.28
CA GLY A 465 -4.84 -11.85 5.93
C GLY A 465 -6.22 -12.29 5.40
N LEU A 466 -6.94 -11.39 4.71
CA LEU A 466 -8.31 -11.60 4.24
C LEU A 466 -8.45 -11.54 2.71
N GLY A 467 -7.44 -11.08 1.98
CA GLY A 467 -7.41 -11.10 0.51
C GLY A 467 -7.96 -9.83 -0.14
N THR A 468 -7.45 -8.65 0.23
CA THR A 468 -7.86 -7.37 -0.37
C THR A 468 -7.43 -7.27 -1.84
N PRO A 469 -8.37 -7.11 -2.80
CA PRO A 469 -8.09 -7.14 -4.23
C PRO A 469 -7.84 -5.74 -4.81
N THR A 470 -6.94 -4.94 -4.21
CA THR A 470 -6.61 -3.60 -4.71
C THR A 470 -5.30 -3.58 -5.49
N GLY A 471 -5.12 -2.58 -6.36
CA GLY A 471 -3.88 -2.30 -7.08
C GLY A 471 -3.54 -0.80 -7.04
N ASN A 472 -2.61 -0.39 -7.90
CA ASN A 472 -2.29 1.02 -8.12
C ASN A 472 -1.89 1.22 -9.58
N PRO A 473 -2.32 2.29 -10.25
CA PRO A 473 -2.10 2.47 -11.69
C PRO A 473 -0.64 2.56 -12.09
N ILE A 474 0.23 3.19 -11.29
CA ILE A 474 1.61 3.46 -11.67
C ILE A 474 2.65 2.74 -10.81
N SER A 475 2.24 2.14 -9.70
CA SER A 475 3.14 1.46 -8.76
C SER A 475 2.70 0.02 -8.59
N PRO A 476 3.31 -0.95 -9.31
CA PRO A 476 2.99 -2.37 -9.21
C PRO A 476 2.87 -2.84 -7.76
N MET A 477 1.80 -3.59 -7.46
CA MET A 477 1.48 -4.01 -6.10
C MET A 477 1.63 -5.52 -5.95
N VAL A 478 2.58 -5.94 -5.11
CA VAL A 478 2.83 -7.34 -4.76
C VAL A 478 1.93 -7.71 -3.59
N LYS A 479 1.03 -8.67 -3.77
CA LYS A 479 0.13 -9.18 -2.74
C LYS A 479 0.76 -10.33 -1.96
N ILE A 480 0.84 -10.18 -0.64
CA ILE A 480 1.55 -11.10 0.24
C ILE A 480 0.57 -11.60 1.31
N SER A 481 0.29 -12.90 1.31
CA SER A 481 -0.61 -13.48 2.31
C SER A 481 0.09 -13.71 3.66
N THR A 482 -0.66 -13.56 4.74
CA THR A 482 -0.19 -13.84 6.11
C THR A 482 -0.18 -15.33 6.43
N ASN A 483 -0.90 -16.14 5.65
CA ASN A 483 -1.08 -17.57 5.88
C ASN A 483 -1.38 -18.33 4.58
N THR A 484 -0.97 -19.60 4.53
CA THR A 484 -1.10 -20.46 3.36
C THR A 484 -2.56 -20.71 2.95
N ARG A 485 -3.48 -20.83 3.93
CA ARG A 485 -4.90 -21.04 3.62
C ARG A 485 -5.48 -19.92 2.73
N LEU A 486 -5.05 -18.67 2.96
CA LEU A 486 -5.46 -17.56 2.11
C LEU A 486 -4.84 -17.65 0.72
N ALA A 487 -3.55 -17.97 0.62
CA ALA A 487 -2.86 -18.10 -0.67
C ALA A 487 -3.49 -19.20 -1.54
N GLU A 488 -3.84 -20.34 -0.92
CA GLU A 488 -4.55 -21.44 -1.60
C GLU A 488 -5.98 -21.09 -2.01
N LYS A 489 -6.67 -20.27 -1.19
CA LYS A 489 -8.06 -19.85 -1.45
C LYS A 489 -8.16 -18.81 -2.56
N LEU A 490 -7.18 -17.91 -2.69
CA LEU A 490 -7.19 -16.78 -3.63
C LEU A 490 -5.88 -16.73 -4.46
N PRO A 491 -5.56 -17.81 -5.20
CA PRO A 491 -4.30 -17.89 -5.97
C PRO A 491 -4.25 -16.85 -7.11
N GLU A 492 -5.40 -16.31 -7.53
CA GLU A 492 -5.51 -15.26 -8.53
C GLU A 492 -5.19 -13.87 -7.99
N ILE A 493 -5.14 -13.69 -6.66
CA ILE A 493 -4.87 -12.39 -6.00
C ILE A 493 -3.49 -12.39 -5.34
N ILE A 494 -3.06 -13.52 -4.75
CA ILE A 494 -1.85 -13.61 -3.93
C ILE A 494 -0.62 -13.96 -4.78
N ASP A 495 0.42 -13.14 -4.65
CA ASP A 495 1.72 -13.35 -5.31
C ASP A 495 2.67 -14.18 -4.45
N ILE A 496 2.70 -13.95 -3.13
CA ILE A 496 3.65 -14.57 -2.19
C ILE A 496 2.91 -15.08 -0.95
N ASP A 497 3.24 -16.31 -0.50
CA ASP A 497 2.72 -16.91 0.73
C ASP A 497 3.74 -16.81 1.87
N CYS A 498 3.42 -16.08 2.97
CA CYS A 498 4.20 -16.04 4.20
C CYS A 498 3.73 -17.04 5.28
N GLY A 499 2.78 -17.93 4.98
CA GLY A 499 2.33 -19.00 5.88
C GLY A 499 3.45 -19.94 6.37
N PRO A 500 4.52 -20.23 5.62
CA PRO A 500 5.67 -20.99 6.09
C PRO A 500 6.30 -20.45 7.39
N ILE A 501 6.24 -19.13 7.64
CA ILE A 501 6.71 -18.54 8.91
C ILE A 501 5.87 -19.06 10.10
N ILE A 502 4.54 -19.09 9.94
CA ILE A 502 3.61 -19.57 10.99
C ILE A 502 3.86 -21.04 11.31
N ARG A 503 4.20 -21.85 10.31
CA ARG A 503 4.51 -23.27 10.48
C ARG A 503 5.95 -23.53 10.98
N GLY A 504 6.80 -22.49 11.07
CA GLY A 504 8.20 -22.62 11.47
C GLY A 504 9.08 -23.30 10.40
N GLU A 505 8.66 -23.30 9.16
CA GLU A 505 9.39 -23.86 8.01
C GLU A 505 10.42 -22.88 7.43
N LYS A 506 10.15 -21.58 7.57
CA LYS A 506 11.04 -20.48 7.16
C LYS A 506 11.11 -19.43 8.26
N SER A 507 12.23 -18.75 8.34
CA SER A 507 12.39 -17.56 9.16
C SER A 507 11.78 -16.32 8.50
N VAL A 508 11.64 -15.25 9.28
CA VAL A 508 11.22 -13.93 8.78
C VAL A 508 12.26 -13.38 7.79
N GLU A 509 13.54 -13.59 8.09
CA GLU A 509 14.67 -13.14 7.27
C GLU A 509 14.70 -13.85 5.91
N GLU A 510 14.58 -15.18 5.91
CA GLU A 510 14.52 -15.98 4.67
C GLU A 510 13.36 -15.52 3.77
N MET A 511 12.18 -15.32 4.34
CA MET A 511 11.03 -14.81 3.58
C MET A 511 11.23 -13.39 3.10
N GLY A 512 11.84 -12.50 3.89
CA GLY A 512 12.15 -11.14 3.48
C GLY A 512 13.15 -11.07 2.32
N GLU A 513 14.14 -11.97 2.29
CA GLU A 513 15.06 -12.12 1.16
C GLU A 513 14.33 -12.61 -0.10
N GLU A 514 13.40 -13.57 0.02
CA GLU A 514 12.59 -14.06 -1.10
C GLU A 514 11.68 -12.95 -1.66
N VAL A 515 11.10 -12.12 -0.79
CA VAL A 515 10.31 -10.95 -1.21
C VAL A 515 11.20 -9.96 -1.99
N LEU A 516 12.44 -9.70 -1.54
CA LEU A 516 13.36 -8.81 -2.26
C LEU A 516 13.74 -9.39 -3.62
N GLU A 517 13.98 -10.71 -3.74
CA GLU A 517 14.23 -11.38 -5.02
C GLU A 517 13.03 -11.24 -5.97
N TYR A 518 11.80 -11.37 -5.45
CA TYR A 518 10.58 -11.14 -6.24
C TYR A 518 10.51 -9.69 -6.75
N VAL A 519 10.79 -8.72 -5.88
CA VAL A 519 10.83 -7.28 -6.24
C VAL A 519 11.86 -7.01 -7.34
N ILE A 520 13.06 -7.62 -7.27
CA ILE A 520 14.10 -7.45 -8.30
C ILE A 520 13.63 -7.97 -9.67
N LYS A 521 12.98 -9.13 -9.71
CA LYS A 521 12.43 -9.70 -10.94
C LYS A 521 11.29 -8.83 -11.50
N LEU A 522 10.38 -8.37 -10.63
CA LEU A 522 9.29 -7.48 -10.99
C LEU A 522 9.82 -6.15 -11.54
N ALA A 523 10.79 -5.54 -10.86
CA ALA A 523 11.42 -4.28 -11.27
C ALA A 523 12.16 -4.42 -12.62
N SER A 524 12.68 -5.61 -12.93
CA SER A 524 13.33 -5.93 -14.20
C SER A 524 12.35 -6.24 -15.34
N GLY A 525 11.05 -6.34 -15.05
CA GLY A 525 10.03 -6.74 -16.03
C GLY A 525 10.06 -8.23 -16.39
N GLU A 526 10.71 -9.07 -15.58
CA GLU A 526 10.76 -10.53 -15.78
C GLU A 526 9.45 -11.21 -15.37
N ILE A 527 8.70 -10.60 -14.46
CA ILE A 527 7.40 -11.07 -13.98
C ILE A 527 6.43 -9.90 -13.84
N THR A 528 5.14 -10.20 -13.78
CA THR A 528 4.05 -9.30 -13.43
C THR A 528 3.45 -9.68 -12.07
N THR A 529 2.67 -8.78 -11.46
CA THR A 529 1.90 -9.10 -10.26
C THR A 529 0.47 -9.49 -10.63
N LYS A 530 -0.22 -10.24 -9.75
CA LYS A 530 -1.64 -10.57 -9.93
C LYS A 530 -2.51 -9.32 -10.08
N ALA A 531 -2.22 -8.26 -9.31
CA ALA A 531 -2.92 -6.99 -9.44
C ALA A 531 -2.76 -6.35 -10.83
N MET A 532 -1.55 -6.41 -11.42
CA MET A 532 -1.32 -5.98 -12.80
C MET A 532 -2.09 -6.84 -13.80
N ASP A 533 -2.07 -8.16 -13.63
CA ASP A 533 -2.74 -9.11 -14.52
C ASP A 533 -4.27 -8.93 -14.49
N LEU A 534 -4.83 -8.60 -13.33
CA LEU A 534 -6.24 -8.29 -13.15
C LEU A 534 -6.62 -6.86 -13.57
N GLY A 535 -5.65 -5.99 -13.89
CA GLY A 535 -5.93 -4.59 -14.25
C GLY A 535 -6.45 -3.75 -13.08
N GLN A 536 -6.00 -4.04 -11.86
CA GLN A 536 -6.40 -3.30 -10.65
C GLN A 536 -5.63 -1.98 -10.58
N ASP A 537 -6.22 -0.93 -11.14
CA ASP A 537 -5.65 0.42 -11.26
C ASP A 537 -6.40 1.40 -10.33
N ASP A 538 -6.47 1.08 -9.04
CA ASP A 538 -7.21 1.87 -8.06
C ASP A 538 -6.50 3.18 -7.72
N PHE A 539 -7.24 4.28 -7.79
CA PHE A 539 -6.81 5.63 -7.42
C PHE A 539 -7.89 6.32 -6.61
N MET A 540 -7.52 6.91 -5.48
CA MET A 540 -8.44 7.67 -4.63
C MET A 540 -7.69 8.85 -3.98
N PHE A 541 -8.22 10.06 -4.16
CA PHE A 541 -7.69 11.26 -3.52
C PHE A 541 -8.23 11.41 -2.09
N TRP A 542 -7.36 11.68 -1.12
CA TRP A 542 -7.76 11.98 0.24
C TRP A 542 -8.21 13.44 0.37
N ARG A 543 -9.51 13.64 0.21
CA ARG A 543 -10.17 14.91 0.48
C ARG A 543 -10.37 15.09 1.99
N ARG A 544 -9.95 16.24 2.54
CA ARG A 544 -9.93 16.51 3.99
C ARG A 544 -10.93 17.55 4.44
N GLY A 545 -11.48 18.35 3.53
CA GLY A 545 -12.40 19.43 3.79
C GLY A 545 -13.83 19.17 3.34
N VAL A 546 -14.66 20.20 3.47
CA VAL A 546 -16.06 20.19 3.04
C VAL A 546 -16.21 20.66 1.61
N SER A 547 -17.35 20.34 0.98
CA SER A 547 -17.77 20.96 -0.28
C SER A 547 -18.25 22.39 -0.04
N LEU A 548 -17.96 23.31 -0.97
CA LEU A 548 -18.34 24.71 -0.94
C LEU A 548 -19.28 25.04 -2.12
#